data_a7876c8acb876d2ecca2e2b2e60f3fde
#
_entry.id   a7876c8acb876d2ecca2e2b2e60f3fde
#
_cell.length_a   1.000
_cell.length_b   1.000
_cell.length_c   1.000
_cell.angle_alpha   90.00
_cell.angle_beta   90.00
_cell.angle_gamma   90.00
#
_symmetry.space_group_name_H-M   'P 1'
#
loop_
_entity.id
_entity.type
_entity.pdbx_description
1 polymer ?
#
loop_
_entity_poly.entity_id
_entity_poly.type
_entity_poly.pdbx_seq_one_letter_code
_entity_poly.pdbx_strand_id
1 'polypeptide(L)'
;TILMEVQELLKIFAAHPQITALDTLLNGNTSNNIFLKGLNGSGAAMMIASLFLKRRGSYVCVLNDQEEAGYFYHDLMQLTASNDIYFFPSAYRRAIKYGHIDPANEILRTEVLSVLQDPEAPFVIVTYPDALAEKVISREDLKQNTLKISVREKLDNMFVSDVLDEYGFEQVDYVYEPGQYALRGSILDVFSFSYE
;
A
#
# COMPACT_ATOMS: atom_id res chain seq x y z
N THR A 1 16.48 25.15 -22.90
CA THR A 1 15.38 24.88 -21.97
C THR A 1 15.99 24.10 -20.83
N ILE A 2 16.09 24.70 -19.66
CA ILE A 2 16.56 24.00 -18.45
C ILE A 2 15.39 23.10 -18.03
N LEU A 3 15.52 21.79 -18.24
CA LEU A 3 14.64 20.81 -17.65
C LEU A 3 14.96 20.75 -16.14
N MET A 4 14.04 21.27 -15.33
CA MET A 4 14.15 21.15 -13.88
C MET A 4 13.76 19.74 -13.49
N GLU A 5 14.61 19.06 -12.73
CA GLU A 5 14.33 17.75 -12.19
C GLU A 5 13.15 17.80 -11.19
N VAL A 6 12.31 16.78 -11.18
CA VAL A 6 11.13 16.69 -10.29
C VAL A 6 11.52 16.91 -8.82
N GLN A 7 12.67 16.40 -8.42
CA GLN A 7 13.21 16.55 -7.07
C GLN A 7 13.58 18.01 -6.72
N GLU A 8 14.02 18.81 -7.70
CA GLU A 8 14.31 20.24 -7.50
C GLU A 8 13.02 21.02 -7.32
N LEU A 9 12.01 20.72 -8.15
CA LEU A 9 10.68 21.33 -8.03
C LEU A 9 10.07 21.02 -6.64
N LEU A 10 10.16 19.79 -6.19
CA LEU A 10 9.64 19.37 -4.89
C LEU A 10 10.36 20.09 -3.73
N LYS A 11 11.67 20.29 -3.82
CA LYS A 11 12.44 21.09 -2.82
C LYS A 11 11.96 22.53 -2.73
N ILE A 12 11.70 23.17 -3.88
CA ILE A 12 11.17 24.54 -3.93
C ILE A 12 9.78 24.58 -3.28
N PHE A 13 8.93 23.61 -3.60
CA PHE A 13 7.58 23.50 -3.05
C PHE A 13 7.61 23.27 -1.53
N ALA A 14 8.47 22.38 -1.06
CA ALA A 14 8.67 22.08 0.36
C ALA A 14 9.18 23.28 1.19
N ALA A 15 9.89 24.21 0.54
CA ALA A 15 10.36 25.44 1.17
C ALA A 15 9.29 26.53 1.25
N HIS A 16 8.10 26.32 0.64
CA HIS A 16 7.04 27.32 0.66
C HIS A 16 6.55 27.60 2.09
N PRO A 17 6.34 28.87 2.48
CA PRO A 17 5.96 29.23 3.86
C PRO A 17 4.71 28.53 4.37
N GLN A 18 3.71 28.29 3.51
CA GLN A 18 2.48 27.58 3.89
C GLN A 18 2.73 26.10 4.20
N ILE A 19 3.64 25.44 3.47
CA ILE A 19 4.02 24.05 3.76
C ILE A 19 4.76 23.96 5.10
N THR A 20 5.63 24.93 5.37
CA THR A 20 6.33 25.03 6.66
C THR A 20 5.36 25.28 7.81
N ALA A 21 4.37 26.16 7.63
CA ALA A 21 3.34 26.42 8.62
C ALA A 21 2.47 25.19 8.87
N LEU A 22 2.09 24.45 7.81
CA LEU A 22 1.33 23.21 7.91
C LEU A 22 2.12 22.14 8.66
N ASP A 23 3.39 21.94 8.34
CA ASP A 23 4.27 21.02 9.06
C ASP A 23 4.37 21.37 10.56
N THR A 24 4.45 22.66 10.90
CA THR A 24 4.46 23.11 12.30
C THR A 24 3.15 22.78 13.01
N LEU A 25 2.01 22.97 12.36
CA LEU A 25 0.69 22.61 12.91
C LEU A 25 0.55 21.11 13.14
N LEU A 26 1.03 20.29 12.20
CA LEU A 26 1.00 18.83 12.30
C LEU A 26 1.98 18.28 13.36
N ASN A 27 2.97 19.05 13.77
CA ASN A 27 3.90 18.70 14.86
C ASN A 27 3.29 18.89 16.27
N GLY A 28 2.16 19.57 16.38
CA GLY A 28 1.47 19.77 17.65
C GLY A 28 0.77 18.48 18.13
N ASN A 29 0.68 18.33 19.46
CA ASN A 29 -0.05 17.20 20.09
C ASN A 29 -1.58 17.41 20.10
N THR A 30 -2.09 18.38 19.36
CA THR A 30 -3.53 18.72 19.30
C THR A 30 -4.13 18.26 17.98
N SER A 31 -5.33 17.68 18.06
CA SER A 31 -6.13 17.39 16.86
C SER A 31 -6.54 18.70 16.20
N ASN A 32 -6.26 18.84 14.90
CA ASN A 32 -6.55 20.03 14.12
C ASN A 32 -7.42 19.68 12.93
N ASN A 33 -8.41 20.54 12.65
CA ASN A 33 -9.12 20.54 11.36
C ASN A 33 -8.54 21.68 10.52
N ILE A 34 -7.86 21.33 9.43
CA ILE A 34 -7.16 22.27 8.57
C ILE A 34 -7.84 22.27 7.20
N PHE A 35 -8.32 23.43 6.78
CA PHE A 35 -8.89 23.63 5.46
C PHE A 35 -7.83 24.26 4.53
N LEU A 36 -7.49 23.57 3.44
CA LEU A 36 -6.54 24.01 2.44
C LEU A 36 -7.30 24.47 1.19
N LYS A 37 -7.02 25.71 0.75
CA LYS A 37 -7.66 26.31 -0.43
C LYS A 37 -6.61 26.62 -1.49
N GLY A 38 -6.98 26.40 -2.76
CA GLY A 38 -6.15 26.81 -3.90
C GLY A 38 -5.17 25.74 -4.38
N LEU A 39 -5.29 24.49 -3.90
CA LEU A 39 -4.55 23.34 -4.44
C LEU A 39 -5.24 22.90 -5.74
N ASN A 40 -4.55 23.05 -6.87
CA ASN A 40 -5.04 22.66 -8.19
C ASN A 40 -4.08 21.64 -8.83
N GLY A 41 -4.61 20.75 -9.65
CA GLY A 41 -3.83 19.69 -10.31
C GLY A 41 -3.03 18.88 -9.31
N SER A 42 -1.76 18.60 -9.59
CA SER A 42 -0.87 17.81 -8.70
C SER A 42 -0.40 18.58 -7.45
N GLY A 43 -0.94 19.80 -7.17
CA GLY A 43 -0.54 20.59 -6.00
C GLY A 43 -0.78 19.87 -4.66
N ALA A 44 -1.86 19.10 -4.55
CA ALA A 44 -2.14 18.31 -3.36
C ALA A 44 -1.13 17.15 -3.20
N ALA A 45 -0.80 16.46 -4.29
CA ALA A 45 0.21 15.39 -4.27
C ALA A 45 1.60 15.94 -3.91
N MET A 46 2.00 17.10 -4.47
CA MET A 46 3.24 17.78 -4.12
C MET A 46 3.31 18.19 -2.65
N MET A 47 2.20 18.64 -2.08
CA MET A 47 2.10 18.96 -0.66
C MET A 47 2.32 17.74 0.21
N ILE A 48 1.58 16.65 -0.04
CA ILE A 48 1.71 15.40 0.73
C ILE A 48 3.11 14.81 0.57
N ALA A 49 3.65 14.77 -0.66
CA ALA A 49 5.02 14.32 -0.92
C ALA A 49 6.06 15.12 -0.12
N SER A 50 5.93 16.46 -0.11
CA SER A 50 6.82 17.36 0.64
C SER A 50 6.76 17.11 2.14
N LEU A 51 5.56 16.94 2.70
CA LEU A 51 5.36 16.64 4.11
C LEU A 51 5.93 15.26 4.48
N PHE A 52 5.63 14.24 3.66
CA PHE A 52 6.10 12.88 3.89
C PHE A 52 7.62 12.75 3.83
N LEU A 53 8.28 13.39 2.86
CA LEU A 53 9.74 13.37 2.76
C LEU A 53 10.42 14.14 3.89
N LYS A 54 9.80 15.21 4.37
CA LYS A 54 10.30 16.01 5.49
C LYS A 54 10.05 15.32 6.83
N ARG A 55 8.90 14.70 6.97
CA ARG A 55 8.43 14.06 8.18
C ARG A 55 7.86 12.68 7.84
N ARG A 56 8.63 11.67 8.11
CA ARG A 56 8.24 10.26 7.93
C ARG A 56 7.15 9.89 8.94
N GLY A 57 5.91 10.14 8.58
CA GLY A 57 4.72 9.85 9.40
C GLY A 57 3.72 9.01 8.65
N SER A 58 2.58 8.77 9.28
CA SER A 58 1.50 7.98 8.71
C SER A 58 0.43 8.92 8.15
N TYR A 59 0.13 8.79 6.86
CA TYR A 59 -0.84 9.61 6.14
C TYR A 59 -1.88 8.73 5.47
N VAL A 60 -3.14 9.16 5.50
CA VAL A 60 -4.22 8.55 4.71
C VAL A 60 -4.86 9.64 3.85
N CYS A 61 -4.80 9.44 2.54
CA CYS A 61 -5.37 10.35 1.55
C CYS A 61 -6.64 9.72 0.99
N VAL A 62 -7.79 10.36 1.23
CA VAL A 62 -9.08 9.89 0.74
C VAL A 62 -9.52 10.81 -0.39
N LEU A 63 -9.55 10.31 -1.62
CA LEU A 63 -9.97 11.02 -2.83
C LEU A 63 -11.44 10.72 -3.12
N ASN A 64 -12.03 11.40 -4.11
CA ASN A 64 -13.46 11.29 -4.39
C ASN A 64 -13.87 9.93 -4.96
N ASP A 65 -13.02 9.34 -5.81
CA ASP A 65 -13.26 8.08 -6.49
C ASP A 65 -11.96 7.34 -6.84
N GLN A 66 -12.11 6.17 -7.44
CA GLN A 66 -11.00 5.30 -7.83
C GLN A 66 -10.06 5.95 -8.84
N GLU A 67 -10.58 6.70 -9.81
CA GLU A 67 -9.79 7.29 -10.88
C GLU A 67 -8.91 8.41 -10.33
N GLU A 68 -9.48 9.32 -9.55
CA GLU A 68 -8.74 10.40 -8.89
C GLU A 68 -7.70 9.84 -7.91
N ALA A 69 -8.06 8.80 -7.14
CA ALA A 69 -7.13 8.13 -6.23
C ALA A 69 -5.97 7.46 -6.97
N GLY A 70 -6.23 6.83 -8.12
CA GLY A 70 -5.20 6.22 -8.95
C GLY A 70 -4.20 7.23 -9.50
N TYR A 71 -4.67 8.37 -10.01
CA TYR A 71 -3.78 9.45 -10.47
C TYR A 71 -2.96 10.04 -9.32
N PHE A 72 -3.61 10.28 -8.18
CA PHE A 72 -2.93 10.82 -7.00
C PHE A 72 -1.85 9.88 -6.46
N TYR A 73 -2.12 8.58 -6.42
CA TYR A 73 -1.16 7.55 -6.05
C TYR A 73 0.05 7.54 -6.99
N HIS A 74 -0.20 7.60 -8.30
CA HIS A 74 0.85 7.64 -9.33
C HIS A 74 1.74 8.88 -9.19
N ASP A 75 1.12 10.05 -8.97
CA ASP A 75 1.84 11.30 -8.73
C ASP A 75 2.76 11.17 -7.49
N LEU A 76 2.25 10.64 -6.39
CA LEU A 76 3.04 10.44 -5.17
C LEU A 76 4.21 9.49 -5.38
N MET A 77 4.01 8.37 -6.06
CA MET A 77 5.08 7.41 -6.39
C MET A 77 6.20 8.09 -7.19
N GLN A 78 5.86 8.87 -8.20
CA GLN A 78 6.85 9.60 -9.01
C GLN A 78 7.55 10.70 -8.24
N LEU A 79 6.82 11.45 -7.40
CA LEU A 79 7.36 12.56 -6.63
C LEU A 79 8.30 12.09 -5.51
N THR A 80 7.95 11.02 -4.82
CA THR A 80 8.70 10.58 -3.62
C THR A 80 9.78 9.56 -3.94
N ALA A 81 9.63 8.80 -5.02
CA ALA A 81 10.44 7.61 -5.35
C ALA A 81 10.58 6.65 -4.14
N SER A 82 9.53 6.57 -3.30
CA SER A 82 9.49 5.78 -2.06
C SER A 82 8.60 4.57 -2.21
N ASN A 83 9.00 3.47 -1.62
CA ASN A 83 8.19 2.24 -1.54
C ASN A 83 7.14 2.29 -0.40
N ASP A 84 7.08 3.38 0.37
CA ASP A 84 6.14 3.55 1.50
C ASP A 84 4.83 4.23 1.07
N ILE A 85 4.54 4.25 -0.23
CA ILE A 85 3.29 4.76 -0.81
C ILE A 85 2.45 3.56 -1.22
N TYR A 86 1.24 3.48 -0.69
CA TYR A 86 0.35 2.33 -0.86
C TYR A 86 -0.98 2.75 -1.45
N PHE A 87 -1.56 1.89 -2.29
CA PHE A 87 -2.90 2.07 -2.82
C PHE A 87 -3.85 1.08 -2.16
N PHE A 88 -4.99 1.57 -1.64
CA PHE A 88 -6.02 0.72 -1.06
C PHE A 88 -7.29 0.80 -1.90
N PRO A 89 -7.44 -0.06 -2.92
CA PRO A 89 -8.59 -0.08 -3.82
C PRO A 89 -9.77 -0.84 -3.24
N SER A 90 -10.93 -0.75 -3.91
CA SER A 90 -12.04 -1.70 -3.75
C SER A 90 -11.62 -3.09 -4.22
N ALA A 91 -12.00 -4.12 -3.48
CA ALA A 91 -11.77 -5.51 -3.88
C ALA A 91 -12.58 -5.91 -5.14
N TYR A 92 -13.61 -5.15 -5.50
CA TYR A 92 -14.55 -5.51 -6.57
C TYR A 92 -14.30 -4.70 -7.84
N ARG A 93 -14.36 -5.36 -9.00
CA ARG A 93 -14.40 -4.68 -10.31
C ARG A 93 -15.79 -4.08 -10.56
N ARG A 94 -15.88 -2.76 -10.72
CA ARG A 94 -17.14 -2.05 -11.05
C ARG A 94 -17.81 -2.51 -12.35
N ALA A 95 -17.07 -3.09 -13.29
CA ALA A 95 -17.53 -3.35 -14.66
C ALA A 95 -18.17 -4.74 -14.88
N ILE A 96 -18.07 -5.68 -13.98
CA ILE A 96 -18.55 -7.05 -14.18
C ILE A 96 -19.39 -7.45 -12.98
N LYS A 97 -20.69 -7.72 -13.21
CA LYS A 97 -21.67 -8.29 -12.26
C LYS A 97 -21.16 -8.45 -10.82
N TYR A 98 -21.86 -7.85 -9.87
CA TYR A 98 -21.66 -8.00 -8.42
C TYR A 98 -21.11 -9.39 -8.04
N GLY A 99 -19.94 -9.44 -7.42
CA GLY A 99 -19.39 -10.65 -6.82
C GLY A 99 -18.04 -11.15 -7.36
N HIS A 100 -17.45 -10.55 -8.39
CA HIS A 100 -16.10 -10.91 -8.81
C HIS A 100 -15.06 -10.03 -8.10
N ILE A 101 -14.32 -10.66 -7.19
CA ILE A 101 -13.14 -10.09 -6.54
C ILE A 101 -12.05 -9.95 -7.61
N ASP A 102 -11.32 -8.84 -7.56
CA ASP A 102 -10.12 -8.64 -8.36
C ASP A 102 -8.90 -9.08 -7.54
N PRO A 103 -8.22 -10.17 -7.91
CA PRO A 103 -7.07 -10.66 -7.16
C PRO A 103 -5.96 -9.61 -7.02
N ALA A 104 -5.71 -8.79 -8.04
CA ALA A 104 -4.71 -7.73 -7.97
C ALA A 104 -5.06 -6.68 -6.92
N ASN A 105 -6.34 -6.32 -6.78
CA ASN A 105 -6.79 -5.40 -5.74
C ASN A 105 -6.71 -6.02 -4.34
N GLU A 106 -6.96 -7.32 -4.21
CA GLU A 106 -6.80 -8.04 -2.94
C GLU A 106 -5.35 -8.01 -2.44
N ILE A 107 -4.36 -8.15 -3.35
CA ILE A 107 -2.94 -8.02 -3.00
C ILE A 107 -2.67 -6.64 -2.42
N LEU A 108 -3.05 -5.58 -3.13
CA LEU A 108 -2.84 -4.21 -2.69
C LEU A 108 -3.49 -3.93 -1.32
N ARG A 109 -4.69 -4.47 -1.10
CA ARG A 109 -5.39 -4.37 0.20
C ARG A 109 -4.62 -5.10 1.30
N THR A 110 -4.16 -6.31 1.03
CA THR A 110 -3.39 -7.11 2.00
C THR A 110 -2.06 -6.46 2.35
N GLU A 111 -1.38 -5.86 1.38
CA GLU A 111 -0.16 -5.10 1.60
C GLU A 111 -0.39 -3.93 2.57
N VAL A 112 -1.44 -3.13 2.35
CA VAL A 112 -1.83 -2.05 3.26
C VAL A 112 -2.14 -2.58 4.66
N LEU A 113 -2.93 -3.65 4.78
CA LEU A 113 -3.27 -4.24 6.08
C LEU A 113 -2.02 -4.76 6.81
N SER A 114 -1.03 -5.26 6.08
CA SER A 114 0.24 -5.71 6.65
C SER A 114 1.08 -4.55 7.19
N VAL A 115 1.16 -3.44 6.45
CA VAL A 115 1.87 -2.23 6.91
C VAL A 115 1.22 -1.63 8.15
N LEU A 116 -0.10 -1.64 8.24
CA LEU A 116 -0.85 -1.14 9.40
C LEU A 116 -0.63 -1.97 10.68
N GLN A 117 0.01 -3.14 10.59
CA GLN A 117 0.38 -3.91 11.78
C GLN A 117 1.60 -3.34 12.50
N ASP A 118 2.46 -2.60 11.80
CA ASP A 118 3.61 -1.93 12.40
C ASP A 118 3.25 -0.47 12.72
N PRO A 119 3.10 -0.11 14.00
CA PRO A 119 2.71 1.24 14.40
C PRO A 119 3.79 2.31 14.13
N GLU A 120 5.02 1.90 13.93
CA GLU A 120 6.17 2.80 13.70
C GLU A 120 6.49 2.96 12.21
N ALA A 121 5.91 2.15 11.33
CA ALA A 121 6.16 2.22 9.90
C ALA A 121 5.61 3.55 9.32
N PRO A 122 6.43 4.32 8.62
CA PRO A 122 5.93 5.49 7.89
C PRO A 122 5.21 5.02 6.63
N PHE A 123 4.05 5.60 6.32
CA PHE A 123 3.31 5.28 5.11
C PHE A 123 2.45 6.43 4.59
N VAL A 124 2.15 6.39 3.31
CA VAL A 124 1.04 7.14 2.71
C VAL A 124 0.09 6.14 2.06
N ILE A 125 -1.11 6.02 2.57
CA ILE A 125 -2.17 5.21 1.97
C ILE A 125 -3.08 6.13 1.17
N VAL A 126 -3.30 5.80 -0.10
CA VAL A 126 -4.24 6.48 -0.99
C VAL A 126 -5.45 5.59 -1.21
N THR A 127 -6.65 6.14 -1.04
CA THR A 127 -7.90 5.38 -1.12
C THR A 127 -9.08 6.28 -1.47
N TYR A 128 -10.29 5.72 -1.49
CA TYR A 128 -11.54 6.40 -1.81
C TYR A 128 -12.71 5.77 -1.02
N PRO A 129 -13.88 6.43 -0.92
CA PRO A 129 -14.96 6.02 -0.04
C PRO A 129 -15.46 4.60 -0.26
N ASP A 130 -15.62 4.15 -1.52
CA ASP A 130 -16.12 2.80 -1.81
C ASP A 130 -15.18 1.72 -1.24
N ALA A 131 -13.86 1.91 -1.38
CA ALA A 131 -12.86 0.98 -0.84
C ALA A 131 -12.91 0.91 0.69
N LEU A 132 -13.12 2.06 1.36
CA LEU A 132 -13.21 2.14 2.81
C LEU A 132 -14.52 1.56 3.37
N ALA A 133 -15.58 1.51 2.58
CA ALA A 133 -16.86 0.93 2.99
C ALA A 133 -16.86 -0.61 3.01
N GLU A 134 -15.87 -1.24 2.41
CA GLU A 134 -15.74 -2.69 2.36
C GLU A 134 -15.15 -3.25 3.65
N LYS A 135 -15.65 -4.42 4.04
CA LYS A 135 -15.09 -5.16 5.18
C LYS A 135 -13.68 -5.65 4.86
N VAL A 136 -12.86 -5.67 5.88
CA VAL A 136 -11.52 -6.23 5.86
C VAL A 136 -11.40 -7.31 6.94
N ILE A 137 -10.40 -8.18 6.75
CA ILE A 137 -10.03 -9.17 7.78
C ILE A 137 -9.60 -8.44 9.06
N SER A 138 -9.90 -9.02 10.23
CA SER A 138 -9.45 -8.46 11.49
C SER A 138 -7.92 -8.52 11.62
N ARG A 139 -7.36 -7.66 12.49
CA ARG A 139 -5.91 -7.67 12.74
C ARG A 139 -5.43 -9.00 13.30
N GLU A 140 -6.22 -9.60 14.17
CA GLU A 140 -5.96 -10.89 14.79
C GLU A 140 -5.96 -12.02 13.76
N ASP A 141 -6.98 -12.08 12.92
CA ASP A 141 -7.09 -13.09 11.87
C ASP A 141 -5.97 -12.94 10.82
N LEU A 142 -5.66 -11.70 10.42
CA LEU A 142 -4.56 -11.46 9.48
C LEU A 142 -3.22 -11.95 10.08
N LYS A 143 -2.97 -11.69 11.35
CA LYS A 143 -1.75 -12.13 12.03
C LYS A 143 -1.66 -13.65 12.15
N GLN A 144 -2.77 -14.33 12.41
CA GLN A 144 -2.83 -15.79 12.48
C GLN A 144 -2.65 -16.46 11.13
N ASN A 145 -3.13 -15.82 10.05
CA ASN A 145 -3.08 -16.33 8.68
C ASN A 145 -1.90 -15.76 7.86
N THR A 146 -0.88 -15.24 8.52
CA THR A 146 0.32 -14.71 7.85
C THR A 146 1.55 -15.51 8.29
N LEU A 147 2.17 -16.20 7.35
CA LEU A 147 3.48 -16.81 7.54
C LEU A 147 4.57 -15.83 7.12
N LYS A 148 5.34 -15.33 8.09
CA LYS A 148 6.47 -14.43 7.81
C LYS A 148 7.77 -15.22 7.77
N ILE A 149 8.46 -15.16 6.64
CA ILE A 149 9.74 -15.83 6.43
C ILE A 149 10.83 -14.78 6.27
N SER A 150 11.91 -14.91 7.03
CA SER A 150 13.05 -14.00 7.00
C SER A 150 14.24 -14.64 6.26
N VAL A 151 15.00 -13.82 5.56
CA VAL A 151 16.24 -14.27 4.88
C VAL A 151 17.21 -14.85 5.91
N ARG A 152 17.73 -16.07 5.65
CA ARG A 152 18.61 -16.87 6.54
C ARG A 152 17.88 -17.55 7.71
N GLU A 153 16.59 -17.48 7.79
CA GLU A 153 15.81 -18.28 8.72
C GLU A 153 15.86 -19.76 8.31
N LYS A 154 16.03 -20.65 9.30
CA LYS A 154 15.94 -22.09 9.05
C LYS A 154 14.47 -22.49 9.11
N LEU A 155 13.93 -22.87 7.97
CA LEU A 155 12.57 -23.36 7.85
C LEU A 155 12.56 -24.88 7.80
N ASP A 156 11.60 -25.48 8.50
CA ASP A 156 11.25 -26.88 8.33
C ASP A 156 10.30 -26.98 7.12
N ASN A 157 10.73 -27.74 6.12
CA ASN A 157 9.95 -27.94 4.91
C ASN A 157 8.59 -28.57 5.17
N MET A 158 8.49 -29.49 6.15
CA MET A 158 7.21 -30.11 6.52
C MET A 158 6.27 -29.07 7.13
N PHE A 159 6.77 -28.22 8.03
CA PHE A 159 5.99 -27.15 8.62
C PHE A 159 5.45 -26.16 7.55
N VAL A 160 6.28 -25.80 6.58
CA VAL A 160 5.84 -24.89 5.51
C VAL A 160 4.80 -25.56 4.61
N SER A 161 4.95 -26.83 4.28
CA SER A 161 3.96 -27.59 3.52
C SER A 161 2.62 -27.67 4.26
N ASP A 162 2.65 -28.02 5.55
CA ASP A 162 1.44 -28.11 6.38
C ASP A 162 0.68 -26.76 6.41
N VAL A 163 1.41 -25.65 6.54
CA VAL A 163 0.80 -24.31 6.53
C VAL A 163 0.21 -23.97 5.16
N LEU A 164 0.88 -24.30 4.06
CA LEU A 164 0.38 -24.04 2.71
C LEU A 164 -0.86 -24.90 2.43
N ASP A 165 -0.87 -26.16 2.86
CA ASP A 165 -2.03 -27.04 2.75
C ASP A 165 -3.24 -26.49 3.56
N GLU A 166 -3.00 -26.00 4.78
CA GLU A 166 -4.02 -25.34 5.61
C GLU A 166 -4.59 -24.09 4.94
N TYR A 167 -3.75 -23.33 4.19
CA TYR A 167 -4.18 -22.16 3.42
C TYR A 167 -4.84 -22.53 2.07
N GLY A 168 -4.99 -23.83 1.79
CA GLY A 168 -5.69 -24.31 0.60
C GLY A 168 -4.84 -24.30 -0.67
N PHE A 169 -3.51 -24.26 -0.53
CA PHE A 169 -2.61 -24.46 -1.67
C PHE A 169 -2.55 -25.95 -2.02
N GLU A 170 -2.39 -26.23 -3.31
CA GLU A 170 -2.22 -27.58 -3.84
C GLU A 170 -0.75 -27.88 -4.09
N GLN A 171 -0.26 -29.00 -3.54
CA GLN A 171 1.11 -29.45 -3.82
C GLN A 171 1.19 -30.11 -5.20
N VAL A 172 2.11 -29.62 -6.02
CA VAL A 172 2.36 -30.12 -7.39
C VAL A 172 3.85 -30.33 -7.62
N ASP A 173 4.21 -31.05 -8.70
CA ASP A 173 5.61 -31.22 -9.08
C ASP A 173 6.22 -29.93 -9.67
N TYR A 174 5.42 -29.17 -10.40
CA TYR A 174 5.77 -27.88 -10.99
C TYR A 174 4.60 -26.91 -10.87
N VAL A 175 4.90 -25.70 -10.45
CA VAL A 175 3.91 -24.64 -10.23
C VAL A 175 3.57 -23.95 -11.56
N TYR A 176 2.29 -23.94 -11.93
CA TYR A 176 1.78 -23.32 -13.15
C TYR A 176 0.61 -22.39 -12.93
N GLU A 177 -0.15 -22.59 -11.84
CA GLU A 177 -1.39 -21.87 -11.58
C GLU A 177 -1.39 -21.25 -10.17
N PRO A 178 -2.13 -20.15 -9.96
CA PRO A 178 -2.32 -19.59 -8.64
C PRO A 178 -2.87 -20.62 -7.64
N GLY A 179 -2.37 -20.60 -6.40
CA GLY A 179 -2.76 -21.54 -5.36
C GLY A 179 -1.99 -22.84 -5.40
N GLN A 180 -0.93 -22.96 -6.19
CA GLN A 180 -0.05 -24.12 -6.24
C GLN A 180 1.28 -23.86 -5.53
N TYR A 181 1.87 -24.91 -4.97
CA TYR A 181 3.25 -24.89 -4.51
C TYR A 181 3.97 -26.19 -4.88
N ALA A 182 5.29 -26.11 -5.02
CA ALA A 182 6.15 -27.27 -5.26
C ALA A 182 7.35 -27.24 -4.31
N LEU A 183 7.60 -28.38 -3.64
CA LEU A 183 8.75 -28.56 -2.79
C LEU A 183 9.71 -29.56 -3.44
N ARG A 184 10.89 -29.08 -3.85
CA ARG A 184 11.91 -29.88 -4.53
C ARG A 184 13.24 -29.80 -3.77
N GLY A 185 13.44 -30.74 -2.87
CA GLY A 185 14.58 -30.71 -1.96
C GLY A 185 14.53 -29.52 -1.03
N SER A 186 15.44 -28.54 -1.20
CA SER A 186 15.47 -27.29 -0.43
C SER A 186 14.87 -26.09 -1.16
N ILE A 187 14.25 -26.31 -2.32
CA ILE A 187 13.63 -25.26 -3.11
C ILE A 187 12.12 -25.34 -2.92
N LEU A 188 11.53 -24.22 -2.51
CA LEU A 188 10.10 -24.04 -2.40
C LEU A 188 9.67 -23.02 -3.46
N ASP A 189 8.84 -23.44 -4.40
CA ASP A 189 8.16 -22.59 -5.36
C ASP A 189 6.71 -22.42 -4.91
N VAL A 190 6.22 -21.19 -4.83
CA VAL A 190 4.83 -20.91 -4.43
C VAL A 190 4.23 -19.90 -5.41
N PHE A 191 3.06 -20.22 -5.95
CA PHE A 191 2.28 -19.29 -6.74
C PHE A 191 1.06 -18.87 -5.94
N SER A 192 1.12 -17.65 -5.40
CA SER A 192 0.04 -17.10 -4.58
C SER A 192 -1.27 -17.05 -5.36
N PHE A 193 -2.42 -17.25 -4.69
CA PHE A 193 -3.75 -17.02 -5.27
C PHE A 193 -3.94 -15.60 -5.85
N SER A 194 -3.08 -14.69 -5.44
CA SER A 194 -3.14 -13.27 -5.79
C SER A 194 -2.20 -12.90 -6.96
N TYR A 195 -1.56 -13.85 -7.62
CA TYR A 195 -0.70 -13.58 -8.78
C TYR A 195 -1.37 -14.09 -10.05
N GLU A 196 -1.66 -13.19 -10.98
CA GLU A 196 -1.84 -13.49 -12.41
C GLU A 196 -0.58 -13.08 -13.17
#